data_362b6007746c44d2f651c4e6a8ed46e8
#
_entry.id   362b6007746c44d2f651c4e6a8ed46e8
#
_cell.length_a   1.000
_cell.length_b   1.000
_cell.length_c   1.000
_cell.angle_alpha   90.00
_cell.angle_beta   90.00
_cell.angle_gamma   90.00
#
_symmetry.space_group_name_H-M   'P 1'
#
loop_
_entity.id
_entity.type
_entity.pdbx_description
1 polymer ?
#
loop_
_entity_poly.entity_id
_entity_poly.type
_entity_poly.pdbx_seq_one_letter_code
_entity_poly.pdbx_strand_id
1 'polypeptide(L)'
;MQDTYVRLDRSIASLLELIERKVGLHNVLFCITSTGYADPEAADPGVYRIPGGEFYLNRCAALLNMYLMASYGEGQYVEAYYDQQIYLNHKLIENKQLSLTEIQEKSAEFLVQFSGVSEVYSAHRLLLGPWSPQIERIRNSFHRKRSGDLLIEILPGWTIMQENSTDNRVVRTAD
;
A
#
# COMPACT_ATOMS: atom_id res chain seq x y z
N MET A 1 3.23 -14.06 -25.11
CA MET A 1 4.26 -13.22 -24.47
C MET A 1 5.24 -12.57 -25.43
N GLN A 2 5.99 -13.31 -26.27
CA GLN A 2 6.98 -12.70 -27.18
C GLN A 2 6.40 -11.60 -28.11
N ASP A 3 5.21 -11.79 -28.67
CA ASP A 3 4.57 -10.79 -29.53
C ASP A 3 4.24 -9.48 -28.80
N THR A 4 3.89 -9.56 -27.52
CA THR A 4 3.61 -8.38 -26.70
C THR A 4 4.86 -7.52 -26.50
N TYR A 5 6.01 -8.16 -26.22
CA TYR A 5 7.28 -7.44 -26.07
C TYR A 5 7.73 -6.79 -27.38
N VAL A 6 7.58 -7.48 -28.52
CA VAL A 6 7.91 -6.92 -29.84
C VAL A 6 7.04 -5.71 -30.16
N ARG A 7 5.74 -5.75 -29.84
CA ARG A 7 4.85 -4.60 -30.04
C ARG A 7 5.20 -3.44 -29.12
N LEU A 8 5.54 -3.73 -27.86
CA LEU A 8 5.98 -2.71 -26.89
C LEU A 8 7.26 -2.02 -27.39
N ASP A 9 8.26 -2.80 -27.82
CA ASP A 9 9.52 -2.30 -28.35
C ASP A 9 9.29 -1.34 -29.55
N ARG A 10 8.45 -1.72 -30.49
CA ARG A 10 8.08 -0.86 -31.62
C ARG A 10 7.38 0.43 -31.17
N SER A 11 6.51 0.35 -30.17
CA SER A 11 5.82 1.53 -29.66
C SER A 11 6.80 2.49 -28.98
N ILE A 12 7.76 1.95 -28.22
CA ILE A 12 8.83 2.74 -27.60
C ILE A 12 9.71 3.37 -28.67
N ALA A 13 10.11 2.63 -29.71
CA ALA A 13 10.91 3.17 -30.82
C ALA A 13 10.19 4.35 -31.49
N SER A 14 8.90 4.19 -31.81
CA SER A 14 8.09 5.27 -32.40
C SER A 14 7.99 6.50 -31.49
N LEU A 15 7.89 6.30 -30.18
CA LEU A 15 7.89 7.38 -29.19
C LEU A 15 9.23 8.13 -29.20
N LEU A 16 10.34 7.40 -29.19
CA LEU A 16 11.69 7.99 -29.21
C LEU A 16 11.93 8.78 -30.50
N GLU A 17 11.51 8.27 -31.66
CA GLU A 17 11.58 9.01 -32.95
C GLU A 17 10.75 10.29 -32.91
N LEU A 18 9.58 10.26 -32.31
CA LEU A 18 8.73 11.44 -32.18
C LEU A 18 9.40 12.49 -31.28
N ILE A 19 9.97 12.06 -30.16
CA ILE A 19 10.68 12.94 -29.22
C ILE A 19 11.91 13.54 -29.89
N GLU A 20 12.70 12.74 -30.62
CA GLU A 20 13.85 13.26 -31.34
C GLU A 20 13.45 14.37 -32.33
N ARG A 21 12.40 14.16 -33.10
CA ARG A 21 11.91 15.17 -34.06
C ARG A 21 11.34 16.42 -33.46
N LYS A 22 10.75 16.33 -32.25
CA LYS A 22 10.03 17.45 -31.63
C LYS A 22 10.87 18.23 -30.63
N VAL A 23 11.71 17.55 -29.88
CA VAL A 23 12.42 18.09 -28.71
C VAL A 23 13.94 17.87 -28.81
N GLY A 24 14.37 16.79 -29.46
CA GLY A 24 15.73 16.28 -29.45
C GLY A 24 16.01 15.40 -28.22
N LEU A 25 16.52 14.19 -28.42
CA LEU A 25 16.78 13.22 -27.35
C LEU A 25 17.76 13.75 -26.28
N HIS A 26 18.69 14.62 -26.68
CA HIS A 26 19.67 15.25 -25.79
C HIS A 26 19.06 16.21 -24.76
N ASN A 27 17.82 16.63 -24.96
CA ASN A 27 17.07 17.51 -24.04
C ASN A 27 16.12 16.74 -23.14
N VAL A 28 16.08 15.40 -23.20
CA VAL A 28 15.09 14.57 -22.50
C VAL A 28 15.80 13.55 -21.63
N LEU A 29 15.38 13.44 -20.38
CA LEU A 29 15.80 12.40 -19.47
C LEU A 29 14.71 11.30 -19.43
N PHE A 30 15.07 10.07 -19.79
CA PHE A 30 14.20 8.91 -19.68
C PHE A 30 14.44 8.19 -18.37
N CYS A 31 13.39 8.01 -17.58
CA CYS A 31 13.41 7.18 -16.39
C CYS A 31 12.51 5.97 -16.60
N ILE A 32 13.08 4.77 -16.54
CA ILE A 32 12.35 3.51 -16.60
C ILE A 32 12.43 2.86 -15.23
N THR A 33 11.29 2.55 -14.65
CA THR A 33 11.21 1.88 -13.35
C THR A 33 10.22 0.74 -13.41
N SER A 34 10.40 -0.25 -12.56
CA SER A 34 9.44 -1.33 -12.34
C SER A 34 8.50 -0.95 -11.21
N THR A 35 7.25 -1.37 -11.31
CA THR A 35 6.25 -1.24 -10.24
C THR A 35 6.20 -2.45 -9.31
N GLY A 36 7.07 -3.43 -9.51
CA GLY A 36 7.12 -4.67 -8.74
C GLY A 36 7.23 -5.90 -9.63
N TYR A 37 7.11 -7.07 -9.05
CA TYR A 37 7.04 -8.33 -9.78
C TYR A 37 5.59 -8.56 -10.19
N ALA A 38 5.37 -8.94 -11.45
CA ALA A 38 4.09 -9.52 -11.84
C ALA A 38 3.93 -10.82 -11.03
N ASP A 39 2.90 -10.85 -10.20
CA ASP A 39 2.52 -12.09 -9.55
C ASP A 39 2.29 -13.13 -10.65
N PRO A 40 3.07 -14.21 -10.75
CA PRO A 40 2.70 -15.28 -11.66
C PRO A 40 1.28 -15.65 -11.25
N GLU A 41 0.33 -15.63 -12.19
CA GLU A 41 -1.05 -16.08 -12.01
C GLU A 41 -1.01 -17.22 -10.99
N ALA A 42 -1.58 -17.01 -9.83
CA ALA A 42 -1.30 -17.79 -8.64
C ALA A 42 -1.32 -19.26 -9.02
N ALA A 43 -0.14 -19.84 -9.16
CA ALA A 43 -0.02 -21.28 -9.35
C ALA A 43 -0.82 -21.86 -8.22
N ASP A 44 -1.95 -22.50 -8.55
CA ASP A 44 -3.02 -22.94 -7.66
C ASP A 44 -2.52 -23.08 -6.21
N PRO A 45 -2.90 -22.20 -5.27
CA PRO A 45 -2.35 -22.20 -3.91
C PRO A 45 -2.50 -23.58 -3.25
N GLY A 46 -3.46 -24.39 -3.73
CA GLY A 46 -3.67 -25.75 -3.30
C GLY A 46 -2.51 -26.70 -3.64
N VAL A 47 -1.75 -26.45 -4.71
CA VAL A 47 -0.60 -27.31 -5.10
C VAL A 47 0.54 -27.20 -4.11
N TYR A 48 0.79 -25.98 -3.60
CA TYR A 48 1.93 -25.75 -2.70
C TYR A 48 1.53 -25.66 -1.22
N ARG A 49 0.25 -25.83 -0.87
CA ARG A 49 -0.27 -25.68 0.50
C ARG A 49 0.14 -24.35 1.17
N ILE A 50 0.32 -23.30 0.38
CA ILE A 50 0.60 -21.97 0.90
C ILE A 50 -0.74 -21.39 1.40
N PRO A 51 -0.86 -21.01 2.67
CA PRO A 51 -2.04 -20.32 3.17
C PRO A 51 -2.22 -19.04 2.37
N GLY A 52 -3.35 -18.88 1.73
CA GLY A 52 -3.65 -17.69 0.95
C GLY A 52 -5.10 -17.28 1.17
N GLY A 53 -5.42 -16.07 0.78
CA GLY A 53 -6.77 -15.53 0.92
C GLY A 53 -6.89 -14.14 0.33
N GLU A 54 -8.04 -13.52 0.58
CA GLU A 54 -8.34 -12.17 0.16
C GLU A 54 -8.27 -11.24 1.37
N PHE A 55 -7.54 -10.15 1.25
CA PHE A 55 -7.43 -9.12 2.28
C PHE A 55 -8.17 -7.86 1.83
N TYR A 56 -9.14 -7.43 2.61
CA TYR A 56 -9.98 -6.27 2.32
C TYR A 56 -9.58 -5.09 3.20
N LEU A 57 -8.83 -4.16 2.66
CA LEU A 57 -8.33 -2.99 3.39
C LEU A 57 -9.47 -2.09 3.93
N ASN A 58 -10.53 -1.92 3.16
CA ASN A 58 -11.70 -1.14 3.58
C ASN A 58 -12.37 -1.70 4.84
N ARG A 59 -12.47 -3.03 4.95
CA ARG A 59 -13.04 -3.69 6.13
C ARG A 59 -12.14 -3.53 7.35
N CYS A 60 -10.83 -3.68 7.16
CA CYS A 60 -9.85 -3.45 8.23
C CYS A 60 -9.87 -2.00 8.72
N ALA A 61 -9.94 -1.03 7.81
CA ALA A 61 -10.04 0.39 8.14
C ALA A 61 -11.33 0.71 8.93
N ALA A 62 -12.46 0.13 8.53
CA ALA A 62 -13.73 0.30 9.25
C ALA A 62 -13.67 -0.30 10.66
N LEU A 63 -13.15 -1.51 10.81
CA LEU A 63 -12.99 -2.17 12.11
C LEU A 63 -12.00 -1.43 13.01
N LEU A 64 -10.90 -0.92 12.45
CA LEU A 64 -9.97 -0.07 13.19
C LEU A 64 -10.66 1.20 13.70
N ASN A 65 -11.47 1.86 12.85
CA ASN A 65 -12.21 3.04 13.29
C ASN A 65 -13.16 2.72 14.46
N MET A 66 -13.88 1.60 14.39
CA MET A 66 -14.74 1.14 15.48
C MET A 66 -13.96 0.84 16.77
N TYR A 67 -12.80 0.20 16.66
CA TYR A 67 -11.91 -0.08 17.79
C TYR A 67 -11.42 1.22 18.45
N LEU A 68 -11.00 2.20 17.67
CA LEU A 68 -10.54 3.49 18.17
C LEU A 68 -11.70 4.30 18.78
N MET A 69 -12.91 4.22 18.21
CA MET A 69 -14.11 4.81 18.82
C MET A 69 -14.43 4.20 20.17
N ALA A 70 -14.34 2.90 20.32
CA ALA A 70 -14.55 2.21 21.59
C ALA A 70 -13.51 2.60 22.66
N SER A 71 -12.28 2.86 22.22
CA SER A 71 -11.15 3.19 23.12
C SER A 71 -11.09 4.67 23.53
N TYR A 72 -11.44 5.59 22.59
CA TYR A 72 -11.22 7.04 22.72
C TYR A 72 -12.48 7.88 22.55
N GLY A 73 -13.65 7.23 22.44
CA GLY A 73 -14.93 7.88 22.25
C GLY A 73 -15.25 8.19 20.78
N GLU A 74 -16.46 8.65 20.52
CA GLU A 74 -16.99 8.89 19.18
C GLU A 74 -16.10 9.78 18.33
N GLY A 75 -15.95 9.40 17.03
CA GLY A 75 -15.22 10.18 16.04
C GLY A 75 -14.73 9.34 14.87
N GLN A 76 -14.44 10.02 13.76
CA GLN A 76 -13.86 9.40 12.57
C GLN A 76 -12.34 9.47 12.68
N TYR A 77 -11.72 8.45 13.27
CA TYR A 77 -10.25 8.38 13.47
C TYR A 77 -9.50 7.98 12.22
N VAL A 78 -10.11 7.15 11.35
CA VAL A 78 -9.55 6.79 10.04
C VAL A 78 -10.09 7.77 9.01
N GLU A 79 -9.23 8.62 8.46
CA GLU A 79 -9.60 9.64 7.46
C GLU A 79 -9.69 9.02 6.06
N ALA A 80 -8.70 8.19 5.71
CA ALA A 80 -8.63 7.53 4.42
C ALA A 80 -7.82 6.23 4.51
N TYR A 81 -7.93 5.43 3.47
CA TYR A 81 -7.10 4.25 3.25
C TYR A 81 -6.83 4.10 1.74
N TYR A 82 -5.62 3.73 1.40
CA TYR A 82 -5.20 3.55 0.02
C TYR A 82 -3.93 2.69 -0.03
N ASP A 83 -3.88 1.74 -0.94
CA ASP A 83 -2.67 0.98 -1.28
C ASP A 83 -1.87 0.53 -0.04
N GLN A 84 -2.43 -0.36 0.77
CA GLN A 84 -1.83 -0.89 2.01
C GLN A 84 -1.57 0.17 3.10
N GLN A 85 -2.04 1.40 2.93
CA GLN A 85 -1.84 2.48 3.88
C GLN A 85 -3.15 2.96 4.49
N ILE A 86 -3.10 3.30 5.78
CA ILE A 86 -4.20 3.93 6.50
C ILE A 86 -3.75 5.31 6.97
N TYR A 87 -4.60 6.30 6.74
CA TYR A 87 -4.39 7.69 7.14
C TYR A 87 -5.30 8.00 8.32
N LEU A 88 -4.71 8.46 9.41
CA LEU A 88 -5.43 8.85 10.61
C LEU A 88 -5.87 10.33 10.56
N ASN A 89 -6.97 10.63 11.19
CA ASN A 89 -7.49 12.00 11.29
C ASN A 89 -6.73 12.78 12.38
N HIS A 90 -5.62 13.40 11.99
CA HIS A 90 -4.77 14.16 12.89
C HIS A 90 -5.52 15.30 13.59
N LYS A 91 -6.44 15.98 12.88
CA LYS A 91 -7.23 17.06 13.46
C LYS A 91 -8.12 16.60 14.59
N LEU A 92 -8.78 15.45 14.42
CA LEU A 92 -9.61 14.86 15.48
C LEU A 92 -8.77 14.45 16.68
N ILE A 93 -7.61 13.82 16.43
CA ILE A 93 -6.69 13.35 17.46
C ILE A 93 -6.16 14.53 18.28
N GLU A 94 -5.73 15.61 17.62
CA GLU A 94 -5.26 16.84 18.24
C GLU A 94 -6.39 17.53 19.04
N ASN A 95 -7.57 17.69 18.48
CA ASN A 95 -8.72 18.28 19.15
C ASN A 95 -9.11 17.53 20.44
N LYS A 96 -8.93 16.23 20.45
CA LYS A 96 -9.17 15.38 21.64
C LYS A 96 -7.99 15.33 22.59
N GLN A 97 -6.88 16.02 22.29
CA GLN A 97 -5.64 16.02 23.05
C GLN A 97 -5.05 14.61 23.26
N LEU A 98 -5.19 13.75 22.25
CA LEU A 98 -4.68 12.39 22.26
C LEU A 98 -3.29 12.34 21.62
N SER A 99 -2.47 11.37 22.06
CA SER A 99 -1.16 11.13 21.47
C SER A 99 -1.29 10.39 20.16
N LEU A 100 -0.85 11.02 19.06
CA LEU A 100 -0.82 10.38 17.74
C LEU A 100 0.05 9.10 17.76
N THR A 101 1.20 9.15 18.41
CA THR A 101 2.09 7.98 18.53
C THR A 101 1.41 6.82 19.24
N GLU A 102 0.72 7.07 20.35
CA GLU A 102 -0.02 6.02 21.06
C GLU A 102 -1.13 5.41 20.20
N ILE A 103 -1.88 6.25 19.47
CA ILE A 103 -2.91 5.76 18.55
C ILE A 103 -2.31 4.95 17.42
N GLN A 104 -1.20 5.38 16.84
CA GLN A 104 -0.49 4.64 15.79
C GLN A 104 -0.03 3.26 16.30
N GLU A 105 0.55 3.18 17.49
CA GLU A 105 1.02 1.92 18.08
C GLU A 105 -0.14 0.96 18.39
N LYS A 106 -1.20 1.43 19.06
CA LYS A 106 -2.39 0.63 19.33
C LYS A 106 -3.10 0.18 18.04
N SER A 107 -3.12 1.03 17.02
CA SER A 107 -3.67 0.67 15.72
C SER A 107 -2.85 -0.42 15.03
N ALA A 108 -1.52 -0.35 15.12
CA ALA A 108 -0.65 -1.38 14.57
C ALA A 108 -0.82 -2.72 15.31
N GLU A 109 -0.90 -2.71 16.64
CA GLU A 109 -1.17 -3.89 17.45
C GLU A 109 -2.54 -4.52 17.15
N PHE A 110 -3.55 -3.72 16.85
CA PHE A 110 -4.86 -4.20 16.46
C PHE A 110 -4.84 -4.83 15.05
N LEU A 111 -4.22 -4.15 14.09
CA LEU A 111 -4.21 -4.58 12.68
C LEU A 111 -3.36 -5.83 12.43
N VAL A 112 -2.28 -6.04 13.18
CA VAL A 112 -1.44 -7.24 13.01
C VAL A 112 -2.18 -8.54 13.37
N GLN A 113 -3.32 -8.47 14.07
CA GLN A 113 -4.14 -9.62 14.43
C GLN A 113 -5.05 -10.11 13.28
N PHE A 114 -5.13 -9.35 12.18
CA PHE A 114 -5.95 -9.75 11.05
C PHE A 114 -5.26 -10.85 10.23
N SER A 115 -6.05 -11.80 9.76
CA SER A 115 -5.57 -12.84 8.86
C SER A 115 -5.01 -12.22 7.58
N GLY A 116 -3.84 -12.67 7.16
CA GLY A 116 -3.17 -12.16 5.96
C GLY A 116 -2.23 -11.00 6.22
N VAL A 117 -2.25 -10.39 7.39
CA VAL A 117 -1.29 -9.34 7.77
C VAL A 117 0.00 -10.00 8.27
N SER A 118 1.13 -9.62 7.69
CA SER A 118 2.47 -10.02 8.11
C SER A 118 3.03 -9.11 9.18
N GLU A 119 2.96 -7.81 8.92
CA GLU A 119 3.51 -6.77 9.80
C GLU A 119 2.74 -5.46 9.58
N VAL A 120 2.72 -4.59 10.59
CA VAL A 120 2.18 -3.24 10.48
C VAL A 120 3.22 -2.25 10.97
N TYR A 121 3.56 -1.29 10.13
CA TYR A 121 4.53 -0.25 10.44
C TYR A 121 3.82 1.07 10.71
N SER A 122 3.97 1.61 11.92
CA SER A 122 3.55 2.98 12.21
C SER A 122 4.54 3.99 11.63
N ALA A 123 4.07 5.17 11.25
CA ALA A 123 4.94 6.27 10.80
C ALA A 123 6.01 6.60 11.86
N HIS A 124 5.65 6.56 13.13
CA HIS A 124 6.58 6.74 14.23
C HIS A 124 7.69 5.68 14.24
N ARG A 125 7.33 4.40 14.12
CA ARG A 125 8.31 3.29 14.06
C ARG A 125 9.22 3.41 12.83
N LEU A 126 8.69 3.82 11.68
CA LEU A 126 9.49 4.02 10.47
C LEU A 126 10.49 5.15 10.61
N LEU A 127 10.15 6.24 11.30
CA LEU A 127 11.03 7.40 11.47
C LEU A 127 12.05 7.23 12.58
N LEU A 128 11.67 6.64 13.71
CA LEU A 128 12.46 6.63 14.93
C LEU A 128 12.80 5.22 15.44
N GLY A 129 12.22 4.18 14.84
CA GLY A 129 12.45 2.80 15.25
C GLY A 129 13.87 2.29 14.94
N PRO A 130 14.26 1.17 15.56
CA PRO A 130 15.54 0.55 15.33
C PRO A 130 15.70 0.14 13.86
N TRP A 131 16.95 0.09 13.41
CA TRP A 131 17.26 -0.30 12.05
C TRP A 131 17.10 -1.82 11.86
N SER A 132 16.46 -2.20 10.73
CA SER A 132 16.52 -3.55 10.18
C SER A 132 16.47 -3.46 8.65
N PRO A 133 16.95 -4.47 7.91
CA PRO A 133 16.92 -4.45 6.44
C PRO A 133 15.50 -4.28 5.87
N GLN A 134 14.48 -4.84 6.51
CA GLN A 134 13.07 -4.67 6.12
C GLN A 134 12.60 -3.24 6.35
N ILE A 135 12.84 -2.70 7.55
CA ILE A 135 12.46 -1.31 7.88
C ILE A 135 13.17 -0.33 6.96
N GLU A 136 14.44 -0.56 6.61
CA GLU A 136 15.16 0.31 5.68
C GLU A 136 14.51 0.36 4.30
N ARG A 137 14.14 -0.80 3.74
CA ARG A 137 13.46 -0.87 2.45
C ARG A 137 12.16 -0.07 2.45
N ILE A 138 11.34 -0.22 3.48
CA ILE A 138 10.06 0.48 3.62
C ILE A 138 10.31 1.97 3.89
N ARG A 139 11.29 2.31 4.73
CA ARG A 139 11.66 3.70 5.03
C ARG A 139 12.11 4.46 3.78
N ASN A 140 12.80 3.81 2.85
CA ASN A 140 13.22 4.42 1.59
C ASN A 140 12.05 4.79 0.67
N SER A 141 10.92 4.12 0.79
CA SER A 141 9.67 4.45 0.07
C SER A 141 8.73 5.36 0.87
N PHE A 142 9.00 5.56 2.17
CA PHE A 142 8.14 6.35 3.05
C PHE A 142 8.41 7.85 2.92
N HIS A 143 7.36 8.62 2.74
CA HIS A 143 7.42 10.09 2.69
C HIS A 143 6.56 10.70 3.81
N ARG A 144 7.22 11.37 4.77
CA ARG A 144 6.62 11.92 5.99
C ARG A 144 5.31 12.71 5.83
N LYS A 145 5.11 13.38 4.68
CA LYS A 145 3.92 14.23 4.44
C LYS A 145 2.88 13.60 3.51
N ARG A 146 3.19 12.47 2.88
CA ARG A 146 2.34 11.87 1.85
C ARG A 146 1.98 10.43 2.14
N SER A 147 2.86 9.68 2.81
CA SER A 147 2.56 8.32 3.23
C SER A 147 1.59 8.30 4.40
N GLY A 148 0.84 7.21 4.51
CA GLY A 148 -0.11 7.00 5.60
C GLY A 148 0.56 6.85 6.97
N ASP A 149 -0.22 6.94 8.00
CA ASP A 149 0.21 6.76 9.39
C ASP A 149 0.55 5.30 9.73
N LEU A 150 -0.12 4.37 9.03
CA LEU A 150 0.07 2.94 9.17
C LEU A 150 0.28 2.33 7.79
N LEU A 151 1.29 1.50 7.65
CA LEU A 151 1.58 0.74 6.45
C LEU A 151 1.46 -0.75 6.80
N ILE A 152 0.65 -1.46 6.03
CA ILE A 152 0.31 -2.87 6.26
C ILE A 152 1.08 -3.72 5.27
N GLU A 153 1.88 -4.65 5.75
CA GLU A 153 2.53 -5.68 4.93
C GLU A 153 1.70 -6.95 4.95
N ILE A 154 1.41 -7.49 3.78
CA ILE A 154 0.56 -8.67 3.60
C ILE A 154 1.43 -9.90 3.42
N LEU A 155 0.99 -11.03 3.97
CA LEU A 155 1.65 -12.32 3.81
C LEU A 155 1.66 -12.77 2.34
N PRO A 156 2.74 -13.41 1.87
CA PRO A 156 2.76 -14.04 0.55
C PRO A 156 1.57 -14.98 0.34
N GLY A 157 0.98 -14.96 -0.85
CA GLY A 157 -0.20 -15.76 -1.18
C GLY A 157 -1.54 -15.11 -0.83
N TRP A 158 -1.52 -13.95 -0.16
CA TRP A 158 -2.72 -13.14 0.06
C TRP A 158 -2.84 -12.06 -1.01
N THR A 159 -4.06 -11.81 -1.45
CA THR A 159 -4.37 -10.80 -2.47
C THR A 159 -5.12 -9.64 -1.83
N ILE A 160 -4.65 -8.42 -2.09
CA ILE A 160 -5.35 -7.22 -1.63
C ILE A 160 -6.52 -6.96 -2.55
N MET A 161 -7.70 -6.86 -1.94
CA MET A 161 -8.95 -6.59 -2.63
C MET A 161 -9.46 -5.22 -2.24
N GLN A 162 -9.85 -4.44 -3.24
CA GLN A 162 -10.47 -3.14 -3.03
C GLN A 162 -11.92 -3.21 -3.48
N GLU A 163 -12.85 -3.08 -2.55
CA GLU A 163 -14.28 -2.94 -2.87
C GLU A 163 -14.54 -1.49 -3.27
N ASN A 164 -14.87 -1.26 -4.53
CA ASN A 164 -15.37 0.03 -4.96
C ASN A 164 -16.83 0.19 -4.52
N SER A 165 -17.10 1.16 -3.68
CA SER A 165 -18.42 1.45 -3.11
C SER A 165 -19.52 1.79 -4.15
N THR A 166 -19.15 2.05 -5.39
CA THR A 166 -20.08 2.45 -6.47
C THR A 166 -20.46 1.35 -7.45
N ASP A 167 -19.71 0.24 -7.52
CA ASP A 167 -19.91 -0.70 -8.64
C ASP A 167 -19.88 -2.18 -8.23
N ASN A 168 -19.84 -2.54 -6.96
CA ASN A 168 -19.70 -3.93 -6.45
C ASN A 168 -18.62 -4.76 -7.18
N ARG A 169 -17.72 -4.12 -7.89
CA ARG A 169 -16.59 -4.78 -8.55
C ARG A 169 -15.42 -4.80 -7.58
N VAL A 170 -15.04 -5.99 -7.23
CA VAL A 170 -13.78 -6.20 -6.53
C VAL A 170 -12.67 -6.07 -7.55
N VAL A 171 -11.81 -5.07 -7.37
CA VAL A 171 -10.63 -4.86 -8.21
C VAL A 171 -9.44 -5.40 -7.46
N ARG A 172 -8.69 -6.30 -8.10
CA ARG A 172 -7.39 -6.75 -7.61
C ARG A 172 -6.42 -5.57 -7.79
N THR A 173 -5.87 -5.06 -6.70
CA THR A 173 -4.75 -4.12 -6.79
C THR A 173 -3.50 -4.93 -7.14
N ALA A 174 -2.88 -4.63 -8.29
CA ALA A 174 -1.58 -5.18 -8.61
C ALA A 174 -0.54 -4.57 -7.64
N ASP A 175 0.22 -5.43 -6.99
CA ASP A 175 1.39 -5.05 -6.19
C ASP A 175 2.50 -4.48 -7.07
#